data_9584c7e74a1a067e4df379925b63715c
#
_entry.id   9584c7e74a1a067e4df379925b63715c
#
_cell.length_a   1.000
_cell.length_b   1.000
_cell.length_c   1.000
_cell.angle_alpha   90.00
_cell.angle_beta   90.00
_cell.angle_gamma   90.00
#
_symmetry.space_group_name_H-M   'P 1'
#
loop_
_entity.id
_entity.type
_entity.pdbx_description
1 polymer ?
#
loop_
_entity_poly.entity_id
_entity_poly.type
_entity_poly.pdbx_seq_one_letter_code
_entity_poly.pdbx_strand_id
1 'polypeptide(L)'
;MKWVVVFAKHAVRDAKKLAAAGLKGNAQALIEVLANNPFQNPPPYEKLVGDLEGAYSRRINIQHRLVYEVFKKERAVRVLRMWTHYE
;
A
#
# COMPACT_ATOMS: atom_id res chain seq x y z
N MET A 1 -1.90 -6.20 17.82
CA MET A 1 -0.48 -6.35 17.49
C MET A 1 -0.18 -5.73 16.14
N LYS A 2 0.96 -5.11 16.05
CA LYS A 2 1.29 -4.39 14.84
C LYS A 2 2.03 -5.26 13.84
N TRP A 3 1.89 -4.91 12.58
CA TRP A 3 2.60 -5.53 11.49
C TRP A 3 3.78 -4.65 11.11
N VAL A 4 4.87 -5.26 10.68
CA VAL A 4 6.03 -4.52 10.19
C VAL A 4 5.75 -4.14 8.73
N VAL A 5 5.91 -2.85 8.42
CA VAL A 5 5.71 -2.37 7.06
C VAL A 5 7.06 -1.99 6.47
N VAL A 6 7.41 -2.62 5.36
CA VAL A 6 8.64 -2.33 4.65
C VAL A 6 8.30 -1.86 3.24
N PHE A 7 9.25 -1.21 2.59
CA PHE A 7 9.02 -0.57 1.29
C PHE A 7 9.99 -1.09 0.25
N ALA A 8 9.46 -1.50 -0.89
CA ALA A 8 10.29 -1.83 -2.03
C ALA A 8 10.90 -0.54 -2.60
N LYS A 9 11.95 -0.70 -3.41
CA LYS A 9 12.66 0.43 -3.97
C LYS A 9 11.75 1.39 -4.73
N HIS A 10 10.86 0.84 -5.55
CA HIS A 10 9.91 1.67 -6.30
C HIS A 10 8.96 2.44 -5.39
N ALA A 11 8.57 1.82 -4.28
CA ALA A 11 7.66 2.47 -3.35
C ALA A 11 8.34 3.67 -2.68
N VAL A 12 9.62 3.55 -2.37
CA VAL A 12 10.36 4.65 -1.78
C VAL A 12 10.40 5.85 -2.73
N ARG A 13 10.61 5.60 -4.01
CA ARG A 13 10.59 6.66 -5.03
C ARG A 13 9.19 7.25 -5.15
N ASP A 14 8.18 6.39 -5.14
CA ASP A 14 6.80 6.84 -5.25
C ASP A 14 6.41 7.73 -4.07
N ALA A 15 6.91 7.41 -2.88
CA ALA A 15 6.61 8.21 -1.70
C ALA A 15 7.05 9.66 -1.86
N LYS A 16 8.20 9.86 -2.50
CA LYS A 16 8.68 11.22 -2.76
C LYS A 16 7.76 11.97 -3.70
N LYS A 17 7.27 11.28 -4.73
CA LYS A 17 6.32 11.88 -5.67
C LYS A 17 5.01 12.24 -4.99
N LEU A 18 4.53 11.36 -4.12
CA LEU A 18 3.30 11.62 -3.38
C LEU A 18 3.44 12.85 -2.48
N ALA A 19 4.58 12.96 -1.81
CA ALA A 19 4.83 14.10 -0.95
C ALA A 19 4.83 15.41 -1.76
N ALA A 20 5.46 15.38 -2.93
CA ALA A 20 5.48 16.55 -3.81
C ALA A 20 4.09 16.90 -4.32
N ALA A 21 3.21 15.93 -4.45
CA ALA A 21 1.84 16.14 -4.92
C ALA A 21 0.87 16.48 -3.80
N GLY A 22 1.35 16.60 -2.56
CA GLY A 22 0.48 16.90 -1.43
C GLY A 22 -0.32 15.73 -0.91
N LEU A 23 0.09 14.50 -1.24
CA LEU A 23 -0.65 13.29 -0.88
C LEU A 23 0.01 12.50 0.24
N LYS A 24 1.01 13.08 0.89
CA LYS A 24 1.75 12.39 1.95
C LYS A 24 0.82 11.94 3.08
N GLY A 25 -0.10 12.80 3.50
CA GLY A 25 -1.02 12.46 4.57
C GLY A 25 -1.92 11.29 4.23
N ASN A 26 -2.42 11.27 2.99
CA ASN A 26 -3.27 10.17 2.54
C ASN A 26 -2.52 8.84 2.56
N ALA A 27 -1.30 8.84 2.04
CA ALA A 27 -0.48 7.64 2.01
C ALA A 27 -0.12 7.18 3.41
N GLN A 28 0.23 8.12 4.28
CA GLN A 28 0.63 7.79 5.64
C GLN A 28 -0.52 7.17 6.43
N ALA A 29 -1.73 7.68 6.23
CA ALA A 29 -2.91 7.11 6.89
C ALA A 29 -3.12 5.65 6.47
N LEU A 30 -2.93 5.34 5.18
CA LEU A 30 -3.05 3.96 4.72
C LEU A 30 -1.95 3.07 5.28
N ILE A 31 -0.73 3.59 5.36
CA ILE A 31 0.38 2.82 5.94
C ILE A 31 0.08 2.46 7.38
N GLU A 32 -0.52 3.38 8.14
CA GLU A 32 -0.90 3.09 9.52
C GLU A 32 -1.97 2.01 9.58
N VAL A 33 -2.91 2.02 8.65
CA VAL A 33 -3.91 0.96 8.57
C VAL A 33 -3.22 -0.39 8.34
N LEU A 34 -2.26 -0.44 7.42
CA LEU A 34 -1.54 -1.68 7.16
C LEU A 34 -0.75 -2.16 8.37
N ALA A 35 -0.17 -1.23 9.13
CA ALA A 35 0.59 -1.59 10.32
C ALA A 35 -0.29 -2.15 11.42
N ASN A 36 -1.55 -1.75 11.46
CA ASN A 36 -2.49 -2.27 12.45
C ASN A 36 -3.12 -3.58 11.97
N ASN A 37 -3.60 -3.59 10.73
CA ASN A 37 -4.22 -4.78 10.16
C ASN A 37 -4.32 -4.61 8.64
N PRO A 38 -3.47 -5.31 7.88
CA PRO A 38 -3.47 -5.13 6.42
C PRO A 38 -4.76 -5.60 5.74
N PHE A 39 -5.63 -6.27 6.45
CA PHE A 39 -6.92 -6.71 5.93
C PHE A 39 -8.09 -5.91 6.48
N GLN A 40 -7.81 -4.81 7.15
CA GLN A 40 -8.85 -3.96 7.72
C GLN A 40 -9.76 -3.40 6.63
N ASN A 41 -11.05 -3.44 6.88
CA ASN A 41 -12.06 -2.90 5.97
C ASN A 41 -13.16 -2.28 6.81
N PRO A 42 -13.51 -1.00 6.69
CA PRO A 42 -12.90 -0.01 5.80
C PRO A 42 -11.53 0.44 6.26
N PRO A 43 -10.72 1.05 5.39
CA PRO A 43 -11.01 1.36 3.99
C PRO A 43 -10.96 0.11 3.11
N PRO A 44 -11.64 0.12 1.99
CA PRO A 44 -11.70 -1.07 1.13
C PRO A 44 -10.36 -1.37 0.46
N TYR A 45 -10.13 -2.63 0.18
CA TYR A 45 -8.96 -3.07 -0.56
C TYR A 45 -9.40 -4.12 -1.58
N GLU A 46 -8.56 -4.33 -2.59
CA GLU A 46 -8.84 -5.29 -3.65
C GLU A 46 -7.71 -6.29 -3.77
N LYS A 47 -8.06 -7.53 -4.04
CA LYS A 47 -7.07 -8.54 -4.40
C LYS A 47 -6.73 -8.36 -5.87
N LEU A 48 -5.44 -8.38 -6.17
CA LEU A 48 -4.98 -8.28 -7.54
C LEU A 48 -4.83 -9.68 -8.14
N VAL A 49 -5.01 -9.76 -9.45
CA VAL A 49 -4.92 -11.02 -10.19
C VAL A 49 -3.91 -10.87 -11.32
N GLY A 50 -3.62 -11.98 -11.98
CA GLY A 50 -2.67 -11.98 -13.07
C GLY A 50 -1.24 -11.89 -12.56
N ASP A 51 -0.45 -11.03 -13.15
CA ASP A 51 0.97 -10.91 -12.81
C ASP A 51 1.19 -10.45 -11.37
N LEU A 52 0.19 -9.81 -10.77
CA LEU A 52 0.29 -9.32 -9.41
C LEU A 52 -0.54 -10.15 -8.43
N GLU A 53 -0.82 -11.39 -8.80
CA GLU A 53 -1.55 -12.29 -7.93
C GLU A 53 -0.83 -12.44 -6.60
N GLY A 54 -1.59 -12.36 -5.50
CA GLY A 54 -1.02 -12.38 -4.17
C GLY A 54 -0.78 -11.02 -3.58
N ALA A 55 -0.93 -9.97 -4.38
CA ALA A 55 -0.83 -8.60 -3.91
C ALA A 55 -2.23 -8.00 -3.75
N TYR A 56 -2.27 -6.87 -3.04
CA TYR A 56 -3.51 -6.15 -2.76
C TYR A 56 -3.31 -4.69 -3.09
N SER A 57 -4.40 -3.98 -3.34
CA SER A 57 -4.31 -2.55 -3.57
C SER A 57 -5.35 -1.80 -2.75
N ARG A 58 -4.98 -0.60 -2.30
CA ARG A 58 -5.88 0.33 -1.65
C ARG A 58 -5.76 1.67 -2.35
N ARG A 59 -6.85 2.40 -2.41
CA ARG A 59 -6.87 3.69 -3.08
C ARG A 59 -6.28 4.76 -2.17
N ILE A 60 -5.27 5.48 -2.66
CA ILE A 60 -4.72 6.64 -1.96
C ILE A 60 -5.61 7.85 -2.25
N ASN A 61 -5.93 8.04 -3.52
CA ASN A 61 -6.88 9.03 -3.97
C ASN A 61 -7.51 8.52 -5.26
N ILE A 62 -8.15 9.40 -6.01
CA ILE A 62 -8.85 8.97 -7.22
C ILE A 62 -7.89 8.45 -8.30
N GLN A 63 -6.63 8.87 -8.29
CA GLN A 63 -5.65 8.50 -9.30
C GLN A 63 -4.65 7.45 -8.86
N HIS A 64 -4.25 7.46 -7.60
CA HIS A 64 -3.12 6.66 -7.14
C HIS A 64 -3.56 5.58 -6.18
N ARG A 65 -2.88 4.44 -6.26
CA ARG A 65 -3.14 3.30 -5.41
C ARG A 65 -1.87 2.84 -4.72
N LEU A 66 -2.05 2.32 -3.53
CA LEU A 66 -0.97 1.69 -2.78
C LEU A 66 -1.08 0.18 -3.00
N VAL A 67 -0.04 -0.42 -3.57
CA VAL A 67 0.00 -1.85 -3.86
C VAL A 67 0.95 -2.51 -2.87
N TYR A 68 0.50 -3.60 -2.24
CA TYR A 68 1.27 -4.22 -1.19
C TYR A 68 1.08 -5.73 -1.17
N GLU A 69 2.07 -6.42 -0.59
CA GLU A 69 2.03 -7.85 -0.33
C GLU A 69 1.96 -8.09 1.17
N VAL A 70 1.31 -9.18 1.56
CA VAL A 70 1.18 -9.54 2.98
C VAL A 70 1.87 -10.87 3.23
N PHE A 71 2.80 -10.88 4.17
CA PHE A 71 3.50 -12.08 4.60
C PHE A 71 3.00 -12.44 6.00
N LYS A 72 2.04 -13.35 6.05
CA LYS A 72 1.32 -13.64 7.29
C LYS A 72 2.22 -14.25 8.36
N LYS A 73 3.10 -15.16 7.95
CA LYS A 73 4.00 -15.82 8.91
C LYS A 73 4.89 -14.82 9.61
N GLU A 74 5.43 -13.89 8.85
CA GLU A 74 6.37 -12.90 9.38
C GLU A 74 5.66 -11.71 9.99
N ARG A 75 4.36 -11.61 9.81
CA ARG A 75 3.55 -10.45 10.18
C ARG A 75 4.15 -9.18 9.59
N ALA A 76 4.42 -9.26 8.29
CA ALA A 76 5.05 -8.17 7.57
C ALA A 76 4.24 -7.82 6.33
N VAL A 77 4.32 -6.55 5.94
CA VAL A 77 3.68 -6.04 4.74
C VAL A 77 4.77 -5.33 3.94
N ARG A 78 4.85 -5.65 2.65
CA ARG A 78 5.80 -4.97 1.77
C ARG A 78 5.02 -4.12 0.78
N VAL A 79 5.25 -2.81 0.83
CA VAL A 79 4.63 -1.87 -0.10
C VAL A 79 5.44 -1.88 -1.38
N LEU A 80 4.79 -2.23 -2.49
CA LEU A 80 5.46 -2.35 -3.78
C LEU A 80 5.42 -1.06 -4.58
N ARG A 81 4.28 -0.40 -4.60
CA ARG A 81 4.10 0.84 -5.35
C ARG A 81 3.14 1.75 -4.61
N MET A 82 3.29 3.05 -4.80
CA MET A 82 2.38 4.05 -4.23
C MET A 82 2.02 5.16 -5.19
N TRP A 83 2.63 5.17 -6.37
CA TRP A 83 2.37 6.21 -7.38
C TRP A 83 1.98 5.52 -8.67
N THR A 84 0.80 4.94 -8.67
CA THR A 84 0.37 4.22 -9.85
C THR A 84 -1.15 4.08 -9.82
N HIS A 85 -1.75 4.04 -10.97
CA HIS A 85 -3.14 3.66 -11.08
C HIS A 85 -3.21 2.43 -11.96
N TYR A 86 -3.97 1.49 -11.49
CA TYR A 86 -4.22 0.25 -12.22
C TYR A 86 -5.56 0.33 -12.88
N GLU A 87 -5.58 -0.19 -14.05
CA GLU A 87 -6.82 -0.31 -14.78
C GLU A 87 -7.22 -1.74 -14.93
#